data_81e8d58edc6d7cb64af535432525a0dd
#
_entry.id   81e8d58edc6d7cb64af535432525a0dd
#
_cell.length_a   1.000
_cell.length_b   1.000
_cell.length_c   1.000
_cell.angle_alpha   90.00
_cell.angle_beta   90.00
_cell.angle_gamma   90.00
#
_symmetry.space_group_name_H-M   'P 1'
#
loop_
_entity.id
_entity.type
_entity.pdbx_description
1 polymer ?
#
loop_
_entity_poly.entity_id
_entity_poly.type
_entity_poly.pdbx_seq_one_letter_code
_entity_poly.pdbx_strand_id
1 'polypeptide(L)'
;MENRKIDGNYVAKADERFMGMITGNVTVKSGVKFINHGMICENVIVEENGFFYNHGMVNGNIMGEGYAEVWGVVKGYLSSMLNTYVHQEAVVNGERYEFDEKSI
;
A
#
# COMPACT_ATOMS: atom_id res chain seq x y z
N MET A 1 -6.06 8.85 17.51
CA MET A 1 -5.03 8.03 16.89
C MET A 1 -3.73 8.78 16.85
N GLU A 2 -2.65 8.12 17.18
CA GLU A 2 -1.38 8.80 17.32
C GLU A 2 -0.56 8.68 16.06
N ASN A 3 0.19 9.73 15.77
CA ASN A 3 1.20 9.65 14.75
C ASN A 3 2.39 8.90 15.31
N ARG A 4 2.90 7.97 14.53
CA ARG A 4 4.04 7.16 14.93
C ARG A 4 5.13 7.30 13.90
N LYS A 5 6.37 7.21 14.36
CA LYS A 5 7.47 7.11 13.43
C LYS A 5 8.20 5.81 13.71
N ILE A 6 8.29 4.98 12.70
CA ILE A 6 9.01 3.72 12.80
C ILE A 6 10.22 3.84 11.88
N ASP A 7 11.41 3.75 12.47
CA ASP A 7 12.64 3.78 11.69
C ASP A 7 12.96 2.36 11.25
N GLY A 8 13.20 2.21 9.94
CA GLY A 8 13.54 0.92 9.39
C GLY A 8 12.30 0.19 8.91
N ASN A 9 12.46 -1.12 8.75
CA ASN A 9 11.40 -1.95 8.20
C ASN A 9 10.38 -2.33 9.26
N TYR A 10 9.18 -2.59 8.79
CA TYR A 10 8.08 -2.92 9.68
C TYR A 10 7.34 -4.13 9.13
N VAL A 11 7.07 -5.08 10.01
CA VAL A 11 6.31 -6.27 9.63
C VAL A 11 4.97 -6.20 10.34
N ALA A 12 3.90 -6.13 9.57
CA ALA A 12 2.56 -6.09 10.12
C ALA A 12 2.08 -7.52 10.34
N LYS A 13 1.90 -7.89 11.59
CA LYS A 13 1.51 -9.24 11.97
C LYS A 13 0.09 -9.32 12.48
N ALA A 14 -0.58 -8.20 12.61
CA ALA A 14 -1.95 -8.15 13.06
C ALA A 14 -2.62 -7.01 12.34
N ASP A 15 -3.95 -7.07 12.25
CA ASP A 15 -4.71 -6.02 11.59
C ASP A 15 -4.42 -4.70 12.26
N GLU A 16 -4.24 -3.66 11.44
CA GLU A 16 -3.87 -2.39 12.04
C GLU A 16 -4.16 -1.25 11.07
N ARG A 17 -4.45 -0.09 11.66
CA ARG A 17 -4.57 1.16 10.93
C ARG A 17 -3.40 2.02 11.35
N PHE A 18 -2.62 2.45 10.37
CA PHE A 18 -1.37 3.15 10.67
C PHE A 18 -1.45 4.60 10.26
N MET A 19 -0.97 5.46 11.14
CA MET A 19 -0.86 6.88 10.88
C MET A 19 0.52 7.32 11.33
N GLY A 20 1.25 8.04 10.50
CA GLY A 20 2.61 8.46 10.82
C GLY A 20 3.55 8.13 9.68
N MET A 21 4.75 7.67 10.00
CA MET A 21 5.76 7.42 8.98
C MET A 21 6.54 6.15 9.29
N ILE A 22 6.75 5.35 8.28
CA ILE A 22 7.66 4.20 8.34
C ILE A 22 8.75 4.47 7.32
N THR A 23 10.01 4.50 7.77
CA THR A 23 11.08 4.90 6.88
C THR A 23 11.60 3.77 6.00
N GLY A 24 11.32 2.53 6.33
CA GLY A 24 11.75 1.39 5.54
C GLY A 24 10.61 0.74 4.81
N ASN A 25 10.76 -0.55 4.58
CA ASN A 25 9.76 -1.35 3.89
C ASN A 25 8.72 -1.87 4.87
N VAL A 26 7.53 -2.16 4.35
CA VAL A 26 6.47 -2.75 5.14
C VAL A 26 6.14 -4.10 4.54
N THR A 27 6.06 -5.12 5.38
CA THR A 27 5.62 -6.43 4.96
C THR A 27 4.27 -6.70 5.62
N VAL A 28 3.25 -6.98 4.81
CA VAL A 28 1.93 -7.33 5.32
C VAL A 28 1.81 -8.83 5.24
N LYS A 29 1.72 -9.47 6.39
CA LYS A 29 1.71 -10.93 6.44
C LYS A 29 0.37 -11.50 6.01
N SER A 30 0.39 -12.76 5.66
CA SER A 30 -0.82 -13.47 5.27
C SER A 30 -1.87 -13.34 6.36
N GLY A 31 -3.10 -13.05 5.96
CA GLY A 31 -4.20 -12.93 6.91
C GLY A 31 -4.33 -11.58 7.57
N VAL A 32 -3.42 -10.66 7.29
CA VAL A 32 -3.38 -9.36 7.95
C VAL A 32 -3.98 -8.29 7.06
N LYS A 33 -4.74 -7.38 7.65
CA LYS A 33 -5.25 -6.20 6.97
C LYS A 33 -4.51 -4.98 7.51
N PHE A 34 -3.81 -4.29 6.63
CA PHE A 34 -3.05 -3.12 7.02
C PHE A 34 -3.58 -1.91 6.27
N ILE A 35 -4.09 -0.93 7.00
CA ILE A 35 -4.64 0.28 6.40
C ILE A 35 -3.66 1.42 6.66
N ASN A 36 -3.13 2.00 5.58
CA ASN A 36 -2.16 3.06 5.71
C ASN A 36 -2.79 4.41 5.45
N HIS A 37 -2.79 5.26 6.47
CA HIS A 37 -3.18 6.66 6.33
C HIS A 37 -1.98 7.59 6.42
N GLY A 38 -0.78 7.02 6.62
CA GLY A 38 0.42 7.81 6.77
C GLY A 38 1.33 7.71 5.56
N MET A 39 2.63 7.68 5.80
CA MET A 39 3.61 7.61 4.73
C MET A 39 4.53 6.43 4.95
N ILE A 40 4.71 5.65 3.89
CA ILE A 40 5.68 4.57 3.87
C ILE A 40 6.76 4.99 2.87
N CYS A 41 8.00 5.09 3.34
CA CYS A 41 9.07 5.70 2.55
C CYS A 41 9.63 4.77 1.50
N GLU A 42 9.45 3.47 1.65
CA GLU A 42 10.03 2.52 0.72
C GLU A 42 8.92 1.63 0.18
N ASN A 43 9.17 0.34 0.09
CA ASN A 43 8.26 -0.56 -0.60
C ASN A 43 7.32 -1.25 0.37
N VAL A 44 6.21 -1.76 -0.18
CA VAL A 44 5.28 -2.58 0.58
C VAL A 44 5.25 -3.94 -0.08
N ILE A 45 5.41 -4.99 0.73
CA ILE A 45 5.32 -6.36 0.26
C ILE A 45 4.09 -6.96 0.91
N VAL A 46 3.12 -7.37 0.09
CA VAL A 46 1.87 -7.94 0.58
C VAL A 46 1.89 -9.41 0.28
N GLU A 47 1.97 -10.22 1.33
CA GLU A 47 2.03 -11.67 1.13
C GLU A 47 0.68 -12.18 0.63
N GLU A 48 0.71 -13.35 0.03
CA GLU A 48 -0.51 -13.99 -0.41
C GLU A 48 -1.50 -14.03 0.74
N ASN A 49 -2.75 -13.67 0.49
CA ASN A 49 -3.81 -13.58 1.51
C ASN A 49 -3.61 -12.45 2.50
N GLY A 50 -2.66 -11.54 2.25
CA GLY A 50 -2.58 -10.30 2.99
C GLY A 50 -3.36 -9.22 2.26
N PHE A 51 -3.70 -8.15 2.99
CA PHE A 51 -4.52 -7.07 2.44
C PHE A 51 -3.91 -5.74 2.84
N PHE A 52 -3.61 -4.91 1.84
CA PHE A 52 -3.03 -3.60 2.09
C PHE A 52 -3.94 -2.54 1.48
N TYR A 53 -4.38 -1.60 2.31
CA TYR A 53 -5.27 -0.52 1.87
C TYR A 53 -4.51 0.79 2.02
N ASN A 54 -4.20 1.45 0.89
CA ASN A 54 -3.43 2.67 0.94
C ASN A 54 -4.31 3.89 0.74
N HIS A 55 -4.56 4.62 1.83
CA HIS A 55 -5.22 5.91 1.79
C HIS A 55 -4.22 7.05 1.96
N GLY A 56 -2.96 6.71 2.24
CA GLY A 56 -1.90 7.69 2.40
C GLY A 56 -0.93 7.64 1.24
N MET A 57 0.35 7.59 1.56
CA MET A 57 1.38 7.64 0.53
C MET A 57 2.38 6.51 0.70
N VAL A 58 2.74 5.90 -0.42
CA VAL A 58 3.83 4.94 -0.50
C VAL A 58 4.82 5.49 -1.51
N ASN A 59 6.07 5.73 -1.07
CA ASN A 59 7.07 6.29 -1.97
C ASN A 59 7.69 5.27 -2.89
N GLY A 60 7.62 4.00 -2.54
CA GLY A 60 8.17 2.93 -3.37
C GLY A 60 7.09 2.19 -4.11
N ASN A 61 7.32 0.91 -4.30
CA ASN A 61 6.44 0.02 -5.04
C ASN A 61 5.61 -0.81 -4.09
N ILE A 62 4.49 -1.34 -4.59
CA ILE A 62 3.71 -2.32 -3.84
C ILE A 62 3.87 -3.64 -4.59
N MET A 63 4.36 -4.64 -3.88
CA MET A 63 4.75 -5.92 -4.47
C MET A 63 4.12 -7.06 -3.70
N GLY A 64 4.33 -8.26 -4.20
CA GLY A 64 3.85 -9.46 -3.53
C GLY A 64 2.69 -10.07 -4.29
N GLU A 65 1.98 -10.97 -3.64
CA GLU A 65 0.92 -11.73 -4.27
C GLU A 65 -0.42 -11.58 -3.57
N GLY A 66 -0.50 -10.65 -2.63
CA GLY A 66 -1.73 -10.42 -1.91
C GLY A 66 -2.66 -9.45 -2.62
N TYR A 67 -3.45 -8.74 -1.83
CA TYR A 67 -4.41 -7.78 -2.34
C TYR A 67 -4.01 -6.37 -1.92
N ALA A 68 -4.04 -5.43 -2.85
CA ALA A 68 -3.75 -4.03 -2.54
C ALA A 68 -4.85 -3.16 -3.11
N GLU A 69 -5.33 -2.25 -2.28
CA GLU A 69 -6.35 -1.31 -2.69
C GLU A 69 -5.77 0.09 -2.55
N VAL A 70 -5.76 0.86 -3.62
CA VAL A 70 -5.08 2.14 -3.65
C VAL A 70 -6.09 3.26 -3.83
N TRP A 71 -6.18 4.12 -2.83
CA TRP A 71 -7.00 5.32 -2.85
C TRP A 71 -6.16 6.58 -2.84
N GLY A 72 -4.94 6.49 -2.33
CA GLY A 72 -4.04 7.62 -2.19
C GLY A 72 -2.96 7.62 -3.24
N VAL A 73 -1.71 7.78 -2.81
CA VAL A 73 -0.59 8.00 -3.72
C VAL A 73 0.41 6.86 -3.59
N VAL A 74 0.82 6.33 -4.72
CA VAL A 74 1.92 5.37 -4.80
C VAL A 74 2.88 5.93 -5.84
N LYS A 75 4.12 6.21 -5.43
CA LYS A 75 5.07 6.81 -6.36
C LYS A 75 5.70 5.80 -7.29
N GLY A 76 5.81 4.56 -6.86
CA GLY A 76 6.31 3.49 -7.70
C GLY A 76 5.18 2.79 -8.42
N TYR A 77 5.36 1.51 -8.69
CA TYR A 77 4.34 0.74 -9.40
C TYR A 77 3.76 -0.35 -8.55
N LEU A 78 2.70 -0.93 -9.10
CA LEU A 78 2.03 -2.08 -8.51
C LEU A 78 2.49 -3.30 -9.28
N SER A 79 2.91 -4.33 -8.55
CA SER A 79 3.36 -5.56 -9.18
C SER A 79 2.20 -6.24 -9.87
N SER A 80 2.48 -6.86 -11.01
CA SER A 80 1.45 -7.58 -11.76
C SER A 80 0.97 -8.83 -11.03
N MET A 81 1.70 -9.27 -10.02
CA MET A 81 1.28 -10.44 -9.24
C MET A 81 0.23 -10.10 -8.20
N LEU A 82 0.07 -8.82 -7.89
CA LEU A 82 -0.92 -8.39 -6.91
C LEU A 82 -2.32 -8.42 -7.50
N ASN A 83 -3.29 -8.72 -6.65
CA ASN A 83 -4.68 -8.42 -6.96
C ASN A 83 -4.92 -7.00 -6.49
N THR A 84 -5.36 -6.12 -7.38
CA THR A 84 -5.43 -4.71 -7.04
C THR A 84 -6.78 -4.12 -7.36
N TYR A 85 -7.14 -3.13 -6.57
CA TYR A 85 -8.21 -2.21 -6.90
C TYR A 85 -7.63 -0.81 -6.78
N VAL A 86 -7.71 -0.01 -7.85
CA VAL A 86 -7.17 1.34 -7.84
C VAL A 86 -8.32 2.29 -8.06
N HIS A 87 -8.56 3.13 -7.05
CA HIS A 87 -9.64 4.10 -7.12
C HIS A 87 -9.31 5.15 -8.17
N GLN A 88 -10.34 5.69 -8.82
CA GLN A 88 -10.12 6.60 -9.93
C GLN A 88 -9.40 7.88 -9.54
N GLU A 89 -9.40 8.22 -8.26
CA GLU A 89 -8.70 9.41 -7.81
C GLU A 89 -7.30 9.13 -7.30
N ALA A 90 -6.88 7.89 -7.30
CA ALA A 90 -5.54 7.54 -6.86
C ALA A 90 -4.51 8.02 -7.87
N VAL A 91 -3.29 8.24 -7.36
CA VAL A 91 -2.18 8.62 -8.22
C VAL A 91 -1.13 7.54 -8.09
N VAL A 92 -0.83 6.87 -9.20
CA VAL A 92 0.14 5.79 -9.20
C VAL A 92 1.20 6.12 -10.23
N ASN A 93 2.46 6.08 -9.80
CA ASN A 93 3.60 6.35 -10.66
C ASN A 93 3.46 7.72 -11.32
N GLY A 94 2.99 8.69 -10.54
CA GLY A 94 2.90 10.06 -11.01
C GLY A 94 1.70 10.37 -11.86
N GLU A 95 0.85 9.40 -12.15
CA GLU A 95 -0.30 9.60 -13.00
C GLU A 95 -1.58 9.33 -12.23
N ARG A 96 -2.57 10.17 -12.47
CA ARG A 96 -3.88 9.91 -11.91
C ARG A 96 -4.44 8.68 -12.59
N TYR A 97 -4.84 7.73 -11.78
CA TYR A 97 -5.33 6.47 -12.30
C TYR A 97 -6.82 6.61 -12.51
N GLU A 98 -7.25 6.59 -13.75
CA GLU A 98 -8.66 6.69 -14.04
C GLU A 98 -9.19 5.31 -14.32
N PHE A 99 -10.34 5.03 -13.75
CA PHE A 99 -10.98 3.78 -14.08
C PHE A 99 -11.41 3.87 -15.52
N ASP A 100 -10.90 3.00 -16.33
CA ASP A 100 -11.09 3.07 -17.77
C ASP A 100 -12.01 1.95 -18.20
N GLU A 101 -13.16 2.33 -18.72
CA GLU A 101 -14.11 1.32 -19.17
C GLU A 101 -13.56 0.47 -20.26
N LYS A 102 -12.60 1.00 -20.99
CA LYS A 102 -12.01 0.20 -22.05
C LYS A 102 -11.24 -0.97 -21.51
N SER A 103 -10.87 -0.92 -20.27
CA SER A 103 -10.19 -2.04 -19.67
C SER A 103 -11.14 -3.17 -19.35
N ILE A 104 -12.39 -2.93 -19.55
CA ILE A 104 -13.43 -3.91 -19.29
C ILE A 104 -13.50 -4.88 -20.43
#